data_7a52ff50f9cf25b24d0b9ad84cf2aad1
#
_entry.id   7a52ff50f9cf25b24d0b9ad84cf2aad1
#
_cell.length_a   1.000
_cell.length_b   1.000
_cell.length_c   1.000
_cell.angle_alpha   90.00
_cell.angle_beta   90.00
_cell.angle_gamma   90.00
#
_symmetry.space_group_name_H-M   'P 1'
#
loop_
_entity.id
_entity.type
_entity.pdbx_description
1 polymer ?
#
loop_
_entity_poly.entity_id
_entity_poly.type
_entity_poly.pdbx_seq_one_letter_code
_entity_poly.pdbx_strand_id
1 'polypeptide(L)'
;MSLKPTIGMETHVELDTESKMFCSCKVVETDEPNISLCPTCLGLPGALPVPNKKAIEYIVMLSLGANCSITKEGMFHRKNYFYPDLPKNYQISQFDFPVGVEGALEIVIEDSLHTVAIERVHMEEDTGKSIHLGSGRIDSATSTLLDFNRSGVPLVEVVTKPIISSAKMAVAYIE
;
A
#
# COMPACT_ATOMS: atom_id res chain seq x y z
N MET A 1 15.48 15.79 31.64
CA MET A 1 15.75 15.35 30.25
C MET A 1 14.47 15.54 29.46
N SER A 2 14.49 16.32 28.36
CA SER A 2 13.33 16.39 27.45
C SER A 2 13.37 15.19 26.51
N LEU A 3 12.28 14.45 26.41
CA LEU A 3 12.12 13.39 25.43
C LEU A 3 11.97 14.04 24.03
N LYS A 4 12.65 13.47 23.05
CA LYS A 4 12.47 13.84 21.63
C LYS A 4 11.68 12.73 20.94
N PRO A 5 10.61 13.06 20.20
CA PRO A 5 9.90 12.05 19.42
C PRO A 5 10.77 11.58 18.26
N THR A 6 10.61 10.31 17.90
CA THR A 6 11.20 9.70 16.70
C THR A 6 10.08 9.00 15.97
N ILE A 7 9.74 9.47 14.76
CA ILE A 7 8.58 9.05 13.99
C ILE A 7 9.06 8.49 12.65
N GLY A 8 8.63 7.29 12.31
CA GLY A 8 8.63 6.73 10.97
C GLY A 8 7.23 6.82 10.39
N MET A 9 7.14 7.08 9.10
CA MET A 9 5.87 7.14 8.36
C MET A 9 5.82 6.02 7.33
N GLU A 10 4.67 5.39 7.22
CA GLU A 10 4.31 4.45 6.16
C GLU A 10 3.13 5.06 5.42
N THR A 11 3.29 5.30 4.13
CA THR A 11 2.29 5.95 3.29
C THR A 11 1.88 5.02 2.18
N HIS A 12 0.59 4.71 2.09
CA HIS A 12 0.03 3.92 1.01
C HIS A 12 -0.48 4.81 -0.12
N VAL A 13 -0.15 4.43 -1.35
CA VAL A 13 -0.59 5.10 -2.58
C VAL A 13 -1.27 4.07 -3.47
N GLU A 14 -2.58 4.24 -3.71
CA GLU A 14 -3.27 3.48 -4.75
C GLU A 14 -2.82 3.97 -6.12
N LEU A 15 -2.53 3.02 -7.03
CA LEU A 15 -2.11 3.35 -8.37
C LEU A 15 -3.32 3.37 -9.33
N ASP A 16 -3.44 4.43 -10.11
CA ASP A 16 -4.48 4.61 -11.11
C ASP A 16 -4.23 3.70 -12.34
N THR A 17 -4.61 2.44 -12.21
CA THR A 17 -4.51 1.42 -13.24
C THR A 17 -5.89 0.93 -13.67
N GLU A 18 -6.04 0.51 -14.92
CA GLU A 18 -7.31 -0.04 -15.44
C GLU A 18 -7.65 -1.41 -14.82
N SER A 19 -6.64 -2.18 -14.43
CA SER A 19 -6.81 -3.52 -13.87
C SER A 19 -6.05 -3.70 -12.57
N LYS A 20 -6.48 -4.70 -11.80
CA LYS A 20 -5.88 -5.07 -10.52
C LYS A 20 -4.43 -5.51 -10.66
N MET A 21 -3.73 -5.60 -9.51
CA MET A 21 -2.29 -5.88 -9.46
C MET A 21 -1.90 -7.22 -10.06
N PHE A 22 -2.69 -8.27 -9.84
CA PHE A 22 -2.34 -9.65 -10.20
C PHE A 22 -3.37 -10.37 -11.06
N CYS A 23 -4.36 -9.66 -11.59
CA CYS A 23 -5.38 -10.21 -12.48
C CYS A 23 -5.94 -9.15 -13.41
N SER A 24 -6.77 -9.56 -14.38
CA SER A 24 -7.40 -8.68 -15.37
C SER A 24 -8.70 -8.04 -14.93
N CYS A 25 -9.15 -8.25 -13.67
CA CYS A 25 -10.33 -7.56 -13.17
C CYS A 25 -10.13 -6.05 -13.23
N LYS A 26 -11.14 -5.32 -13.67
CA LYS A 26 -11.10 -3.87 -13.69
C LYS A 26 -11.07 -3.30 -12.28
N VAL A 27 -10.32 -2.24 -12.08
CA VAL A 27 -10.48 -1.36 -10.92
C VAL A 27 -11.77 -0.58 -11.15
N VAL A 28 -12.70 -0.64 -10.21
CA VAL A 28 -14.02 -0.01 -10.34
C VAL A 28 -14.33 0.84 -9.11
N GLU A 29 -14.86 2.03 -9.37
CA GLU A 29 -15.48 2.88 -8.35
C GLU A 29 -17.00 2.71 -8.48
N THR A 30 -17.62 2.03 -7.52
CA THR A 30 -19.04 1.70 -7.55
C THR A 30 -19.56 1.41 -6.14
N ASP A 31 -20.86 1.66 -5.93
CA ASP A 31 -21.56 1.28 -4.71
C ASP A 31 -22.08 -0.16 -4.76
N GLU A 32 -22.07 -0.81 -5.92
CA GLU A 32 -22.47 -2.21 -6.06
C GLU A 32 -21.33 -3.12 -5.61
N PRO A 33 -21.51 -3.91 -4.52
CA PRO A 33 -20.43 -4.70 -3.97
C PRO A 33 -20.16 -5.96 -4.79
N ASN A 34 -18.92 -6.41 -4.78
CA ASN A 34 -18.49 -7.72 -5.29
C ASN A 34 -18.77 -7.97 -6.77
N ILE A 35 -18.72 -6.92 -7.63
CA ILE A 35 -18.95 -7.07 -9.08
C ILE A 35 -17.66 -7.24 -9.90
N SER A 36 -16.50 -6.86 -9.35
CA SER A 36 -15.21 -6.97 -10.04
C SER A 36 -14.31 -8.01 -9.37
N LEU A 37 -14.66 -9.28 -9.54
CA LEU A 37 -13.99 -10.41 -8.90
C LEU A 37 -13.65 -11.53 -9.90
N CYS A 38 -12.57 -12.24 -9.59
CA CYS A 38 -12.18 -13.46 -10.32
C CYS A 38 -11.53 -14.48 -9.36
N PRO A 39 -11.32 -15.72 -9.78
CA PRO A 39 -10.63 -16.71 -8.96
C PRO A 39 -9.26 -16.27 -8.42
N THR A 40 -8.52 -15.45 -9.16
CA THR A 40 -7.19 -14.97 -8.73
C THR A 40 -7.28 -14.00 -7.57
N CYS A 41 -8.10 -12.95 -7.65
CA CYS A 41 -8.22 -11.98 -6.56
C CYS A 41 -8.93 -12.56 -5.32
N LEU A 42 -9.73 -13.62 -5.50
CA LEU A 42 -10.32 -14.36 -4.38
C LEU A 42 -9.40 -15.48 -3.83
N GLY A 43 -8.26 -15.75 -4.48
CA GLY A 43 -7.32 -16.78 -4.05
C GLY A 43 -7.84 -18.20 -4.15
N LEU A 44 -8.69 -18.49 -5.13
CA LEU A 44 -9.24 -19.84 -5.30
C LEU A 44 -8.15 -20.83 -5.74
N PRO A 45 -8.28 -22.12 -5.36
CA PRO A 45 -7.29 -23.14 -5.70
C PRO A 45 -7.03 -23.22 -7.20
N GLY A 46 -5.74 -23.25 -7.59
CA GLY A 46 -5.31 -23.33 -8.98
C GLY A 46 -5.21 -22.00 -9.72
N ALA A 47 -5.70 -20.88 -9.16
CA ALA A 47 -5.51 -19.56 -9.73
C ALA A 47 -4.10 -19.02 -9.42
N LEU A 48 -3.42 -18.49 -10.43
CA LEU A 48 -2.07 -17.95 -10.31
C LEU A 48 -2.05 -16.44 -10.59
N PRO A 49 -1.33 -15.65 -9.77
CA PRO A 49 -1.18 -14.21 -9.98
C PRO A 49 -0.28 -13.92 -11.19
N VAL A 50 -0.63 -12.88 -11.95
CA VAL A 50 0.20 -12.32 -13.03
C VAL A 50 0.35 -10.83 -12.79
N PRO A 51 1.57 -10.30 -12.59
CA PRO A 51 1.80 -8.90 -12.26
C PRO A 51 1.33 -7.94 -13.36
N ASN A 52 0.72 -6.83 -12.95
CA ASN A 52 0.33 -5.74 -13.83
C ASN A 52 1.56 -4.90 -14.21
N LYS A 53 1.91 -4.93 -15.50
CA LYS A 53 3.06 -4.18 -16.03
C LYS A 53 2.95 -2.68 -15.78
N LYS A 54 1.73 -2.11 -15.91
CA LYS A 54 1.53 -0.66 -15.72
C LYS A 54 1.75 -0.24 -14.27
N ALA A 55 1.33 -1.08 -13.32
CA ALA A 55 1.61 -0.84 -11.91
C ALA A 55 3.13 -0.87 -11.63
N ILE A 56 3.87 -1.79 -12.26
CA ILE A 56 5.35 -1.84 -12.15
C ILE A 56 5.97 -0.55 -12.72
N GLU A 57 5.50 -0.06 -13.87
CA GLU A 57 5.97 1.21 -14.43
C GLU A 57 5.72 2.39 -13.47
N TYR A 58 4.55 2.45 -12.86
CA TYR A 58 4.17 3.52 -11.93
C TYR A 58 5.01 3.51 -10.64
N ILE A 59 5.26 2.34 -10.06
CA ILE A 59 6.12 2.30 -8.86
C ILE A 59 7.56 2.70 -9.16
N VAL A 60 8.09 2.37 -10.33
CA VAL A 60 9.42 2.84 -10.76
C VAL A 60 9.42 4.37 -10.90
N MET A 61 8.39 4.96 -11.50
CA MET A 61 8.24 6.41 -11.60
C MET A 61 8.17 7.08 -10.23
N LEU A 62 7.36 6.53 -9.31
CA LEU A 62 7.23 7.03 -7.94
C LEU A 62 8.55 6.94 -7.19
N SER A 63 9.26 5.81 -7.31
CA SER A 63 10.56 5.62 -6.68
C SER A 63 11.61 6.62 -7.19
N LEU A 64 11.63 6.89 -8.50
CA LEU A 64 12.51 7.92 -9.08
C LEU A 64 12.11 9.32 -8.60
N GLY A 65 10.80 9.64 -8.51
CA GLY A 65 10.31 10.89 -7.96
C GLY A 65 10.67 11.10 -6.48
N ALA A 66 10.77 10.02 -5.72
CA ALA A 66 11.26 10.02 -4.34
C ALA A 66 12.80 9.96 -4.23
N ASN A 67 13.53 10.18 -5.32
CA ASN A 67 15.00 10.10 -5.41
C ASN A 67 15.57 8.77 -4.89
N CYS A 68 14.85 7.66 -5.06
CA CYS A 68 15.33 6.34 -4.70
C CYS A 68 16.30 5.77 -5.76
N SER A 69 17.20 4.93 -5.32
CA SER A 69 17.92 4.01 -6.19
C SER A 69 17.01 2.85 -6.57
N ILE A 70 16.92 2.56 -7.88
CA ILE A 70 16.10 1.44 -8.36
C ILE A 70 16.89 0.14 -8.25
N THR A 71 16.32 -0.88 -7.62
CA THR A 71 16.92 -2.20 -7.51
C THR A 71 16.85 -2.92 -8.86
N LYS A 72 17.90 -3.69 -9.18
CA LYS A 72 17.97 -4.43 -10.46
C LYS A 72 17.13 -5.69 -10.46
N GLU A 73 16.86 -6.23 -9.29
CA GLU A 73 16.10 -7.46 -9.08
C GLU A 73 15.05 -7.20 -8.00
N GLY A 74 13.82 -7.64 -8.26
CA GLY A 74 12.71 -7.59 -7.32
C GLY A 74 12.12 -8.97 -7.14
N MET A 75 11.58 -9.25 -5.95
CA MET A 75 10.90 -10.49 -5.65
C MET A 75 9.64 -10.20 -4.84
N PHE A 76 8.56 -10.88 -5.18
CA PHE A 76 7.35 -10.86 -4.38
C PHE A 76 7.40 -11.92 -3.28
N HIS A 77 6.89 -11.56 -2.11
CA HIS A 77 6.71 -12.41 -0.96
C HIS A 77 5.25 -12.52 -0.59
N ARG A 78 4.89 -13.55 0.18
CA ARG A 78 3.58 -13.69 0.79
C ARG A 78 3.65 -13.25 2.25
N LYS A 79 2.97 -12.14 2.56
CA LYS A 79 2.73 -11.66 3.92
C LYS A 79 1.47 -12.35 4.44
N ASN A 80 1.61 -13.43 5.18
CA ASN A 80 0.47 -14.19 5.70
C ASN A 80 -0.28 -13.37 6.76
N TYR A 81 -1.59 -13.24 6.54
CA TYR A 81 -2.44 -12.41 7.35
C TYR A 81 -3.89 -12.92 7.25
N PHE A 82 -4.44 -13.35 8.38
CA PHE A 82 -5.77 -13.95 8.44
C PHE A 82 -6.78 -12.91 8.91
N TYR A 83 -7.46 -12.28 7.97
CA TYR A 83 -8.51 -11.32 8.25
C TYR A 83 -9.63 -11.43 7.19
N PRO A 84 -10.91 -11.14 7.57
CA PRO A 84 -12.04 -11.34 6.66
C PRO A 84 -11.95 -10.62 5.32
N ASP A 85 -11.32 -9.45 5.26
CA ASP A 85 -11.16 -8.64 4.04
C ASP A 85 -10.00 -9.10 3.13
N LEU A 86 -9.26 -10.13 3.56
CA LEU A 86 -8.16 -10.71 2.79
C LEU A 86 -8.50 -12.15 2.37
N PRO A 87 -9.18 -12.35 1.22
CA PRO A 87 -9.75 -13.65 0.85
C PRO A 87 -8.71 -14.74 0.60
N LYS A 88 -7.48 -14.37 0.25
CA LYS A 88 -6.36 -15.29 0.03
C LYS A 88 -5.66 -15.73 1.32
N ASN A 89 -5.94 -15.10 2.45
CA ASN A 89 -5.21 -15.23 3.72
C ASN A 89 -3.72 -14.81 3.65
N TYR A 90 -3.32 -14.16 2.58
CA TYR A 90 -2.01 -13.52 2.43
C TYR A 90 -2.12 -12.32 1.50
N GLN A 91 -1.25 -11.36 1.69
CA GLN A 91 -1.02 -10.22 0.80
C GLN A 91 0.30 -10.46 0.06
N ILE A 92 0.33 -10.17 -1.23
CA ILE A 92 1.59 -10.18 -1.99
C ILE A 92 2.27 -8.84 -1.76
N SER A 93 3.54 -8.88 -1.38
CA SER A 93 4.34 -7.72 -1.00
C SER A 93 5.79 -7.88 -1.47
N GLN A 94 6.63 -6.86 -1.32
CA GLN A 94 8.05 -6.86 -1.71
C GLN A 94 8.97 -6.37 -0.59
N PHE A 95 8.71 -6.74 0.66
CA PHE A 95 9.42 -6.18 1.82
C PHE A 95 10.95 -6.29 1.72
N ASP A 96 11.50 -7.47 1.43
CA ASP A 96 12.96 -7.72 1.39
C ASP A 96 13.62 -7.30 0.07
N PHE A 97 12.85 -7.21 -1.02
CA PHE A 97 13.34 -6.86 -2.36
C PHE A 97 12.48 -5.74 -2.95
N PRO A 98 12.47 -4.55 -2.34
CA PRO A 98 11.69 -3.41 -2.80
C PRO A 98 12.18 -2.88 -4.14
N VAL A 99 11.34 -2.14 -4.84
CA VAL A 99 11.69 -1.51 -6.13
C VAL A 99 12.62 -0.32 -5.94
N GLY A 100 12.32 0.54 -4.96
CA GLY A 100 13.12 1.71 -4.63
C GLY A 100 13.74 1.61 -3.24
N VAL A 101 14.99 2.04 -3.10
CA VAL A 101 15.72 2.07 -1.82
C VAL A 101 16.48 3.36 -1.66
N GLU A 102 16.73 3.75 -0.40
CA GLU A 102 17.61 4.88 -0.04
C GLU A 102 17.26 6.19 -0.77
N GLY A 103 15.98 6.56 -0.72
CA GLY A 103 15.48 7.81 -1.30
C GLY A 103 15.48 8.98 -0.33
N ALA A 104 15.03 10.12 -0.83
CA ALA A 104 14.88 11.33 -0.04
C ALA A 104 13.83 12.27 -0.64
N LEU A 105 13.00 12.88 0.22
CA LEU A 105 12.10 13.97 -0.14
C LEU A 105 12.49 15.23 0.59
N GLU A 106 12.46 16.35 -0.12
CA GLU A 106 12.65 17.67 0.48
C GLU A 106 11.31 18.30 0.79
N ILE A 107 11.13 18.73 2.03
CA ILE A 107 9.92 19.39 2.52
C ILE A 107 10.28 20.77 3.10
N VAL A 108 9.35 21.71 3.03
CA VAL A 108 9.55 23.07 3.57
C VAL A 108 8.75 23.24 4.85
N ILE A 109 9.43 23.65 5.92
CA ILE A 109 8.78 23.98 7.20
C ILE A 109 9.28 25.37 7.63
N GLU A 110 8.38 26.33 7.78
CA GLU A 110 8.72 27.71 8.20
C GLU A 110 9.89 28.29 7.40
N ASP A 111 9.80 28.25 6.07
CA ASP A 111 10.82 28.73 5.12
C ASP A 111 12.18 28.00 5.20
N SER A 112 12.25 26.91 5.94
CA SER A 112 13.44 26.07 6.04
C SER A 112 13.25 24.75 5.31
N LEU A 113 14.27 24.34 4.54
CA LEU A 113 14.30 23.07 3.83
C LEU A 113 14.71 21.95 4.77
N HIS A 114 13.93 20.88 4.78
CA HIS A 114 14.21 19.66 5.54
C HIS A 114 14.18 18.45 4.64
N THR A 115 15.08 17.51 4.86
CA THR A 115 15.13 16.25 4.11
C THR A 115 14.50 15.12 4.92
N VAL A 116 13.53 14.42 4.34
CA VAL A 116 12.98 13.18 4.88
C VAL A 116 13.56 12.00 4.09
N ALA A 117 14.37 11.19 4.74
CA ALA A 117 14.95 10.01 4.13
C ALA A 117 13.89 8.91 3.95
N ILE A 118 13.81 8.38 2.73
CA ILE A 118 12.98 7.22 2.38
C ILE A 118 13.84 5.97 2.50
N GLU A 119 13.36 5.00 3.26
CA GLU A 119 14.04 3.71 3.41
C GLU A 119 13.80 2.82 2.21
N ARG A 120 12.52 2.68 1.82
CA ARG A 120 12.11 1.87 0.68
C ARG A 120 10.77 2.31 0.08
N VAL A 121 10.59 1.92 -1.16
CA VAL A 121 9.32 1.98 -1.89
C VAL A 121 9.06 0.59 -2.45
N HIS A 122 7.95 -0.03 -2.06
CA HIS A 122 7.63 -1.38 -2.47
C HIS A 122 6.17 -1.54 -2.87
N MET A 123 5.92 -2.59 -3.64
CA MET A 123 4.62 -2.89 -4.21
C MET A 123 3.84 -3.82 -3.31
N GLU A 124 2.55 -3.56 -3.20
CA GLU A 124 1.56 -4.38 -2.52
C GLU A 124 0.26 -4.46 -3.33
N GLU A 125 -0.71 -5.16 -2.81
CA GLU A 125 -2.10 -5.14 -3.28
C GLU A 125 -3.01 -4.74 -2.12
N ASP A 126 -4.10 -4.02 -2.42
CA ASP A 126 -5.06 -3.63 -1.40
C ASP A 126 -5.95 -4.82 -0.98
N THR A 127 -6.52 -4.73 0.20
CA THR A 127 -7.49 -5.67 0.76
C THR A 127 -8.93 -5.28 0.38
N GLY A 128 -9.90 -6.13 0.69
CA GLY A 128 -11.31 -5.81 0.57
C GLY A 128 -11.73 -4.70 1.55
N LYS A 129 -12.97 -4.27 1.43
CA LYS A 129 -13.61 -3.30 2.31
C LYS A 129 -14.50 -4.02 3.32
N SER A 130 -14.29 -3.71 4.60
CA SER A 130 -15.15 -4.21 5.69
C SER A 130 -16.10 -3.11 6.17
N ILE A 131 -17.39 -3.42 6.25
CA ILE A 131 -18.44 -2.52 6.76
C ILE A 131 -19.05 -3.15 8.00
N HIS A 132 -18.80 -2.57 9.17
CA HIS A 132 -19.32 -3.05 10.45
C HIS A 132 -20.72 -2.48 10.71
N LEU A 133 -21.70 -3.36 10.93
CA LEU A 133 -23.08 -2.97 11.25
C LEU A 133 -23.28 -2.94 12.77
N GLY A 134 -23.99 -1.91 13.24
CA GLY A 134 -24.32 -1.74 14.66
C GLY A 134 -23.26 -1.01 15.49
N SER A 135 -22.00 -0.97 15.07
CA SER A 135 -20.94 -0.16 15.67
C SER A 135 -19.78 0.04 14.71
N GLY A 136 -18.95 1.05 14.95
CA GLY A 136 -17.75 1.32 14.14
C GLY A 136 -16.57 0.38 14.43
N ARG A 137 -16.71 -0.58 15.35
CA ARG A 137 -15.63 -1.51 15.73
C ARG A 137 -16.07 -2.95 15.55
N ILE A 138 -15.15 -3.81 15.10
CA ILE A 138 -15.39 -5.23 14.87
C ILE A 138 -15.87 -5.96 16.14
N ASP A 139 -15.30 -5.63 17.30
CA ASP A 139 -15.60 -6.27 18.59
C ASP A 139 -17.04 -6.06 19.08
N SER A 140 -17.70 -5.04 18.60
CA SER A 140 -19.06 -4.65 18.99
C SER A 140 -20.05 -4.61 17.82
N ALA A 141 -19.62 -5.01 16.63
CA ALA A 141 -20.47 -5.12 15.47
C ALA A 141 -21.40 -6.35 15.58
N THR A 142 -22.65 -6.19 15.16
CA THR A 142 -23.60 -7.31 15.07
C THR A 142 -23.34 -8.21 13.87
N SER A 143 -22.76 -7.64 12.80
CA SER A 143 -22.32 -8.33 11.60
C SER A 143 -21.32 -7.45 10.83
N THR A 144 -20.57 -8.06 9.92
CA THR A 144 -19.68 -7.36 9.02
C THR A 144 -19.98 -7.78 7.58
N LEU A 145 -20.22 -6.80 6.72
CA LEU A 145 -20.33 -7.01 5.28
C LEU A 145 -18.95 -6.86 4.64
N LEU A 146 -18.68 -7.69 3.64
CA LEU A 146 -17.41 -7.67 2.90
C LEU A 146 -17.66 -7.32 1.44
N ASP A 147 -16.91 -6.35 0.95
CA ASP A 147 -16.84 -5.99 -0.46
C ASP A 147 -15.40 -6.16 -0.94
N PHE A 148 -15.19 -7.07 -1.88
CA PHE A 148 -13.89 -7.40 -2.44
C PHE A 148 -13.58 -6.66 -3.76
N ASN A 149 -14.38 -5.68 -4.16
CA ASN A 149 -14.08 -4.89 -5.36
C ASN A 149 -12.69 -4.25 -5.29
N ARG A 150 -12.29 -3.76 -4.12
CA ARG A 150 -10.97 -3.17 -3.88
C ARG A 150 -9.85 -4.22 -3.76
N SER A 151 -10.17 -5.46 -3.35
CA SER A 151 -9.17 -6.51 -3.17
C SER A 151 -8.34 -6.73 -4.43
N GLY A 152 -7.03 -6.58 -4.32
CA GLY A 152 -6.09 -6.70 -5.42
C GLY A 152 -5.83 -5.42 -6.22
N VAL A 153 -6.37 -4.27 -5.82
CA VAL A 153 -6.01 -2.98 -6.41
C VAL A 153 -4.51 -2.72 -6.16
N PRO A 154 -3.76 -2.25 -7.18
CA PRO A 154 -2.33 -1.99 -7.01
C PRO A 154 -2.06 -0.91 -5.98
N LEU A 155 -1.25 -1.26 -5.00
CA LEU A 155 -0.87 -0.41 -3.87
C LEU A 155 0.65 -0.29 -3.80
N VAL A 156 1.14 0.89 -3.47
CA VAL A 156 2.54 1.14 -3.18
C VAL A 156 2.67 1.63 -1.75
N GLU A 157 3.60 1.07 -1.02
CA GLU A 157 3.98 1.54 0.30
C GLU A 157 5.31 2.30 0.25
N VAL A 158 5.29 3.55 0.71
CA VAL A 158 6.46 4.41 0.87
C VAL A 158 6.81 4.47 2.35
N VAL A 159 7.98 3.98 2.72
CA VAL A 159 8.44 3.90 4.12
C VAL A 159 9.57 4.87 4.34
N THR A 160 9.43 5.77 5.32
CA THR A 160 10.50 6.68 5.73
C THR A 160 11.43 6.04 6.75
N LYS A 161 12.67 6.51 6.83
CA LYS A 161 13.48 6.27 8.02
C LYS A 161 12.88 7.01 9.22
N PRO A 162 13.06 6.54 10.46
CA PRO A 162 12.47 7.14 11.66
C PRO A 162 13.22 8.42 12.07
N ILE A 163 13.20 9.43 11.23
CA ILE A 163 13.92 10.70 11.40
C ILE A 163 13.00 11.91 11.62
N ILE A 164 11.69 11.74 11.47
CA ILE A 164 10.72 12.80 11.71
C ILE A 164 10.64 13.05 13.22
N SER A 165 10.83 14.29 13.63
CA SER A 165 11.01 14.64 15.05
C SER A 165 9.88 15.49 15.64
N SER A 166 8.85 15.81 14.87
CA SER A 166 7.70 16.59 15.33
C SER A 166 6.45 16.28 14.52
N ALA A 167 5.27 16.56 15.11
CA ALA A 167 3.99 16.47 14.40
C ALA A 167 3.94 17.41 13.20
N LYS A 168 4.51 18.62 13.30
CA LYS A 168 4.57 19.57 12.19
C LYS A 168 5.36 19.03 11.00
N MET A 169 6.48 18.35 11.25
CA MET A 169 7.27 17.70 10.21
C MET A 169 6.54 16.52 9.58
N ALA A 170 5.77 15.75 10.38
CA ALA A 170 4.96 14.66 9.87
C ALA A 170 3.83 15.16 8.95
N VAL A 171 3.16 16.26 9.31
CA VAL A 171 2.12 16.89 8.47
C VAL A 171 2.74 17.40 7.17
N ALA A 172 3.83 18.15 7.23
CA ALA A 172 4.50 18.68 6.04
C ALA A 172 5.04 17.58 5.09
N TYR A 173 5.31 16.39 5.61
CA TYR A 173 5.68 15.24 4.78
C TYR A 173 4.49 14.66 4.01
N ILE A 174 3.28 14.69 4.59
CA ILE A 174 2.08 14.13 3.95
C ILE A 174 1.45 15.10 2.94
N GLU A 175 1.58 16.42 3.16
CA GLU A 175 1.10 17.48 2.24
C GLU A 175 1.98 17.61 0.99
#